data_c075faf64451f00f294276cdc2ddee2e
#
_entry.id   c075faf64451f00f294276cdc2ddee2e
#
_cell.length_a   1.000
_cell.length_b   1.000
_cell.length_c   1.000
_cell.angle_alpha   90.00
_cell.angle_beta   90.00
_cell.angle_gamma   90.00
#
_symmetry.space_group_name_H-M   'P 1'
#
loop_
_entity.id
_entity.type
_entity.pdbx_description
1 polymer ?
#
loop_
_entity_poly.entity_id
_entity_poly.type
_entity_poly.pdbx_seq_one_letter_code
_entity_poly.pdbx_strand_id
1 'polypeptide(L)'
;MPLKHLTIGAIVAVCTFVAQATAQKNELSGIVGRTFTSDQSIQGAPAFDPDLRFGNGLTFEINYARQVMVLGRGFVSLALEVPFVVNPDEDLHTALPGRTVEQYASYFVTPAARFNLFSGQGVSPWVSVGGGFGHFSDSSAHLFGGTNGTSTGVFQAGVGVDVRIFGRFSLRGEGRDFWSGVPQLGLKTGKSRQHNIFAGGGIVWHF
;
A
#
# COMPACT_ATOMS: atom_id res chain seq x y z
N MET A 1 20.51 5.44 29.46
CA MET A 1 19.04 5.41 29.41
C MET A 1 18.37 6.70 28.94
N PRO A 2 18.82 7.46 27.93
CA PRO A 2 18.10 8.66 27.48
C PRO A 2 17.38 8.49 26.11
N LEU A 3 17.57 7.37 25.38
CA LEU A 3 17.07 7.25 24.01
C LEU A 3 15.54 7.05 23.91
N LYS A 4 14.94 6.38 24.92
CA LYS A 4 13.48 6.10 24.94
C LYS A 4 12.61 7.36 25.11
N HIS A 5 13.12 8.37 25.80
CA HIS A 5 12.39 9.62 26.02
C HIS A 5 12.43 10.55 24.81
N LEU A 6 13.48 10.44 23.98
CA LEU A 6 13.62 11.23 22.76
C LEU A 6 12.61 10.78 21.68
N THR A 7 12.38 9.46 21.57
CA THR A 7 11.44 8.87 20.60
C THR A 7 9.99 9.21 20.92
N ILE A 8 9.61 9.18 22.21
CA ILE A 8 8.26 9.55 22.66
C ILE A 8 8.03 11.06 22.46
N GLY A 9 9.03 11.89 22.76
CA GLY A 9 8.97 13.34 22.54
C GLY A 9 8.79 13.71 21.07
N ALA A 10 9.46 13.01 20.16
CA ALA A 10 9.33 13.25 18.72
C ALA A 10 7.93 12.85 18.19
N ILE A 11 7.38 11.73 18.66
CA ILE A 11 6.02 11.30 18.28
C ILE A 11 4.96 12.26 18.83
N VAL A 12 5.10 12.72 20.08
CA VAL A 12 4.18 13.69 20.68
C VAL A 12 4.32 15.06 20.00
N ALA A 13 5.52 15.51 19.63
CA ALA A 13 5.73 16.74 18.89
C ALA A 13 5.11 16.70 17.49
N VAL A 14 5.22 15.60 16.77
CA VAL A 14 4.53 15.41 15.48
C VAL A 14 3.02 15.45 15.67
N CYS A 15 2.48 14.82 16.72
CA CYS A 15 1.04 14.85 17.01
C CYS A 15 0.54 16.27 17.42
N THR A 16 1.34 17.07 18.12
CA THR A 16 0.93 18.43 18.54
C THR A 16 1.02 19.45 17.41
N PHE A 17 1.94 19.33 16.45
CA PHE A 17 1.98 20.18 15.26
C PHE A 17 0.74 19.98 14.36
N VAL A 18 0.09 18.83 14.45
CA VAL A 18 -1.12 18.51 13.69
C VAL A 18 -2.38 19.17 14.26
N ALA A 19 -2.36 19.67 15.50
CA ALA A 19 -3.56 20.19 16.19
C ALA A 19 -3.92 21.66 15.90
N GLN A 20 -3.07 22.43 15.21
CA GLN A 20 -3.30 23.88 15.05
C GLN A 20 -3.71 24.36 13.64
N ALA A 21 -3.94 23.45 12.70
CA ALA A 21 -4.35 23.83 11.36
C ALA A 21 -5.89 23.88 11.26
N THR A 22 -6.45 25.04 11.52
CA THR A 22 -7.86 25.38 11.25
C THR A 22 -8.21 25.11 9.78
N ALA A 23 -9.33 24.43 9.54
CA ALA A 23 -9.92 24.11 8.23
C ALA A 23 -9.15 23.10 7.35
N GLN A 24 -8.47 22.13 7.91
CA GLN A 24 -7.90 21.03 7.14
C GLN A 24 -8.98 20.03 6.75
N LYS A 25 -9.04 19.69 5.47
CA LYS A 25 -9.93 18.65 4.96
C LYS A 25 -9.33 17.28 5.24
N ASN A 26 -10.05 16.47 5.97
CA ASN A 26 -9.73 15.07 6.16
C ASN A 26 -10.41 14.24 5.07
N GLU A 27 -9.81 13.15 4.70
CA GLU A 27 -10.32 12.20 3.72
C GLU A 27 -10.22 10.80 4.28
N LEU A 28 -11.25 10.01 4.05
CA LEU A 28 -11.25 8.56 4.27
C LEU A 28 -11.68 7.91 2.96
N SER A 29 -10.88 6.98 2.45
CA SER A 29 -11.22 6.24 1.25
C SER A 29 -11.25 4.75 1.48
N GLY A 30 -12.16 4.08 0.76
CA GLY A 30 -12.23 2.63 0.62
C GLY A 30 -12.08 2.27 -0.86
N ILE A 31 -11.08 1.47 -1.20
CA ILE A 31 -10.71 1.10 -2.56
C ILE A 31 -10.73 -0.43 -2.66
N VAL A 32 -11.23 -0.93 -3.78
CA VAL A 32 -11.16 -2.35 -4.15
C VAL A 32 -10.42 -2.46 -5.46
N GLY A 33 -9.51 -3.43 -5.55
CA GLY A 33 -8.68 -3.59 -6.73
C GLY A 33 -8.00 -4.95 -6.79
N ARG A 34 -6.90 -4.99 -7.52
CA ARG A 34 -6.05 -6.17 -7.63
C ARG A 34 -4.59 -5.80 -7.46
N THR A 35 -3.83 -6.71 -6.86
CA THR A 35 -2.37 -6.61 -6.79
C THR A 35 -1.75 -7.54 -7.82
N PHE A 36 -0.80 -7.00 -8.56
CA PHE A 36 0.01 -7.69 -9.55
C PHE A 36 1.44 -7.75 -9.03
N THR A 37 1.92 -8.95 -8.76
CA THR A 37 3.29 -9.17 -8.28
C THR A 37 4.16 -9.66 -9.44
N SER A 38 5.40 -9.17 -9.52
CA SER A 38 6.33 -9.58 -10.58
C SER A 38 6.72 -11.05 -10.41
N ASP A 39 6.69 -11.82 -11.49
CA ASP A 39 7.16 -13.19 -11.53
C ASP A 39 8.63 -13.30 -11.08
N GLN A 40 8.97 -14.37 -10.40
CA GLN A 40 10.30 -14.64 -9.86
C GLN A 40 10.81 -15.98 -10.34
N SER A 41 12.08 -16.04 -10.76
CA SER A 41 12.73 -17.30 -11.12
C SER A 41 13.27 -18.00 -9.88
N ILE A 42 13.06 -19.31 -9.78
CA ILE A 42 13.54 -20.13 -8.66
C ILE A 42 14.96 -20.60 -8.97
N GLN A 43 15.91 -20.31 -8.08
CA GLN A 43 17.28 -20.81 -8.22
C GLN A 43 17.35 -22.32 -8.01
N GLY A 44 17.92 -23.04 -9.00
CA GLY A 44 18.06 -24.48 -8.96
C GLY A 44 16.81 -25.26 -9.40
N ALA A 45 15.80 -24.58 -9.94
CA ALA A 45 14.66 -25.24 -10.58
C ALA A 45 15.07 -25.92 -11.90
N PRO A 46 14.36 -27.00 -12.32
CA PRO A 46 14.56 -27.61 -13.63
C PRO A 46 14.36 -26.60 -14.76
N ALA A 47 15.15 -26.70 -15.82
CA ALA A 47 15.16 -25.75 -16.93
C ALA A 47 13.83 -25.60 -17.70
N PHE A 48 12.87 -26.50 -17.47
CA PHE A 48 11.56 -26.49 -18.15
C PHE A 48 10.48 -25.67 -17.42
N ASP A 49 10.70 -25.29 -16.15
CA ASP A 49 9.81 -24.35 -15.45
C ASP A 49 10.52 -23.67 -14.25
N PRO A 50 11.32 -22.65 -14.52
CA PRO A 50 12.08 -21.94 -13.49
C PRO A 50 11.26 -20.87 -12.77
N ASP A 51 10.00 -20.60 -13.19
CA ASP A 51 9.28 -19.41 -12.78
C ASP A 51 8.21 -19.70 -11.71
N LEU A 52 8.27 -18.92 -10.63
CA LEU A 52 7.22 -18.78 -9.65
C LEU A 52 6.28 -17.66 -10.11
N ARG A 53 5.04 -18.02 -10.45
CA ARG A 53 4.01 -17.07 -10.88
C ARG A 53 3.11 -16.73 -9.72
N PHE A 54 2.93 -15.42 -9.52
CA PHE A 54 2.01 -14.88 -8.53
C PHE A 54 0.65 -14.63 -9.18
N GLY A 55 -0.43 -15.08 -8.52
CA GLY A 55 -1.79 -14.80 -8.94
C GLY A 55 -2.17 -13.33 -8.74
N ASN A 56 -3.29 -12.92 -9.32
CA ASN A 56 -3.84 -11.57 -9.18
C ASN A 56 -4.86 -11.56 -8.05
N GLY A 57 -4.40 -11.40 -6.82
CA GLY A 57 -5.26 -11.40 -5.63
C GLY A 57 -6.23 -10.21 -5.58
N LEU A 58 -7.45 -10.45 -5.07
CA LEU A 58 -8.37 -9.36 -4.74
C LEU A 58 -7.83 -8.57 -3.55
N THR A 59 -7.70 -7.27 -3.73
CA THR A 59 -7.03 -6.38 -2.78
C THR A 59 -7.96 -5.28 -2.31
N PHE A 60 -7.89 -4.97 -1.02
CA PHE A 60 -8.65 -3.91 -0.38
C PHE A 60 -7.70 -2.86 0.18
N GLU A 61 -8.06 -1.58 0.02
CA GLU A 61 -7.36 -0.47 0.65
C GLU A 61 -8.32 0.37 1.47
N ILE A 62 -7.90 0.74 2.68
CA ILE A 62 -8.47 1.83 3.45
C ILE A 62 -7.37 2.88 3.61
N ASN A 63 -7.66 4.12 3.22
CA ASN A 63 -6.67 5.18 3.29
C ASN A 63 -7.26 6.40 4.01
N TYR A 64 -6.57 6.86 5.04
CA TYR A 64 -6.83 8.13 5.68
C TYR A 64 -5.83 9.16 5.18
N ALA A 65 -6.32 10.34 4.79
CA ALA A 65 -5.46 11.44 4.38
C ALA A 65 -5.91 12.75 5.02
N ARG A 66 -4.92 13.62 5.27
CA ARG A 66 -5.14 14.96 5.80
C ARG A 66 -4.41 16.00 4.96
N GLN A 67 -5.14 16.93 4.40
CA GLN A 67 -4.58 18.05 3.66
C GLN A 67 -3.87 19.01 4.63
N VAL A 68 -2.57 19.16 4.46
CA VAL A 68 -1.71 19.97 5.35
C VAL A 68 -1.34 21.31 4.74
N MET A 69 -1.37 21.44 3.40
CA MET A 69 -0.99 22.68 2.71
C MET A 69 -1.79 22.85 1.42
N VAL A 70 -2.11 24.08 1.09
CA VAL A 70 -2.73 24.46 -0.20
C VAL A 70 -1.93 25.61 -0.79
N LEU A 71 -1.48 25.44 -2.03
CA LEU A 71 -0.68 26.39 -2.77
C LEU A 71 -1.45 26.88 -4.01
N GLY A 72 -1.16 28.12 -4.44
CA GLY A 72 -1.70 28.65 -5.68
C GLY A 72 -3.24 28.70 -5.74
N ARG A 73 -3.93 29.07 -4.64
CA ARG A 73 -5.41 29.13 -4.54
C ARG A 73 -6.10 27.79 -4.87
N GLY A 74 -5.46 26.66 -4.53
CA GLY A 74 -6.00 25.34 -4.77
C GLY A 74 -5.47 24.66 -6.05
N PHE A 75 -4.50 25.26 -6.73
CA PHE A 75 -3.86 24.60 -7.88
C PHE A 75 -3.07 23.36 -7.48
N VAL A 76 -2.37 23.43 -6.33
CA VAL A 76 -1.65 22.28 -5.76
C VAL A 76 -1.98 22.20 -4.26
N SER A 77 -2.19 20.99 -3.77
CA SER A 77 -2.25 20.76 -2.33
C SER A 77 -1.39 19.57 -1.93
N LEU A 78 -0.84 19.65 -0.71
CA LEU A 78 -0.11 18.59 -0.06
C LEU A 78 -1.02 17.95 0.99
N ALA A 79 -1.12 16.64 0.97
CA ALA A 79 -1.75 15.84 2.00
C ALA A 79 -0.76 14.80 2.56
N LEU A 80 -0.89 14.50 3.83
CA LEU A 80 -0.28 13.32 4.44
C LEU A 80 -1.32 12.22 4.44
N GLU A 81 -0.96 11.04 3.96
CA GLU A 81 -1.85 9.89 3.88
C GLU A 81 -1.23 8.65 4.53
N VAL A 82 -2.10 7.76 4.98
CA VAL A 82 -1.70 6.45 5.53
C VAL A 82 -2.57 5.38 4.89
N PRO A 83 -2.17 4.86 3.71
CA PRO A 83 -2.84 3.71 3.12
C PRO A 83 -2.55 2.44 3.92
N PHE A 84 -3.60 1.67 4.17
CA PHE A 84 -3.56 0.30 4.66
C PHE A 84 -4.11 -0.61 3.57
N VAL A 85 -3.24 -1.41 2.97
CA VAL A 85 -3.58 -2.30 1.86
C VAL A 85 -3.52 -3.74 2.34
N VAL A 86 -4.54 -4.52 2.03
CA VAL A 86 -4.67 -5.93 2.38
C VAL A 86 -4.97 -6.72 1.13
N ASN A 87 -4.12 -7.70 0.84
CA ASN A 87 -4.38 -8.75 -0.12
C ASN A 87 -4.52 -10.06 0.65
N PRO A 88 -5.77 -10.52 0.91
CA PRO A 88 -6.00 -11.65 1.81
C PRO A 88 -5.66 -13.00 1.19
N ASP A 89 -5.67 -13.09 -0.14
CA ASP A 89 -5.57 -14.38 -0.83
C ASP A 89 -4.84 -14.20 -2.17
N GLU A 90 -3.56 -14.55 -2.18
CA GLU A 90 -2.72 -14.53 -3.36
C GLU A 90 -2.22 -15.95 -3.65
N ASP A 91 -2.68 -16.47 -4.79
CA ASP A 91 -2.31 -17.82 -5.24
C ASP A 91 -0.88 -17.85 -5.78
N LEU A 92 -0.09 -18.82 -5.32
CA LEU A 92 1.22 -19.14 -5.87
C LEU A 92 1.09 -20.32 -6.83
N HIS A 93 1.32 -20.08 -8.11
CA HIS A 93 1.33 -21.12 -9.13
C HIS A 93 2.75 -21.54 -9.46
N THR A 94 3.05 -22.82 -9.25
CA THR A 94 4.26 -23.48 -9.77
C THR A 94 3.83 -24.62 -10.67
N ALA A 95 4.46 -24.77 -11.82
CA ALA A 95 4.16 -25.87 -12.74
C ALA A 95 4.78 -27.20 -12.32
N LEU A 96 5.42 -27.29 -11.14
CA LEU A 96 5.96 -28.55 -10.64
C LEU A 96 4.82 -29.49 -10.25
N PRO A 97 4.68 -30.68 -10.91
CA PRO A 97 3.63 -31.64 -10.59
C PRO A 97 3.75 -32.10 -9.13
N GLY A 98 2.66 -32.02 -8.36
CA GLY A 98 2.57 -32.53 -7.00
C GLY A 98 2.94 -31.54 -5.89
N ARG A 99 3.17 -30.25 -6.19
CA ARG A 99 3.24 -29.21 -5.17
C ARG A 99 1.88 -28.54 -5.01
N THR A 100 1.45 -28.45 -3.76
CA THR A 100 0.29 -27.68 -3.33
C THR A 100 0.52 -26.19 -3.66
N VAL A 101 -0.48 -25.58 -4.24
CA VAL A 101 -0.56 -24.12 -4.36
C VAL A 101 -0.51 -23.56 -2.94
N GLU A 102 0.54 -22.83 -2.61
CA GLU A 102 0.61 -22.12 -1.33
C GLU A 102 -0.08 -20.77 -1.52
N GLN A 103 -1.05 -20.49 -0.67
CA GLN A 103 -1.71 -19.19 -0.61
C GLN A 103 -1.05 -18.34 0.47
N TYR A 104 -0.83 -17.07 0.19
CA TYR A 104 -0.33 -16.14 1.19
C TYR A 104 -1.13 -14.84 1.21
N ALA A 105 -1.12 -14.19 2.37
CA ALA A 105 -1.70 -12.88 2.54
C ALA A 105 -0.59 -11.82 2.65
N SER A 106 -0.82 -10.64 2.07
CA SER A 106 0.08 -9.51 2.20
C SER A 106 -0.63 -8.28 2.77
N TYR A 107 0.09 -7.55 3.64
CA TYR A 107 -0.39 -6.35 4.31
C TYR A 107 0.65 -5.25 4.15
N PHE A 108 0.22 -4.04 3.77
CA PHE A 108 1.10 -2.89 3.63
C PHE A 108 0.53 -1.70 4.40
N VAL A 109 1.39 -1.05 5.19
CA VAL A 109 1.10 0.23 5.84
C VAL A 109 2.20 1.20 5.47
N THR A 110 1.90 2.21 4.65
CA THR A 110 2.91 3.07 4.05
C THR A 110 2.54 4.55 4.15
N PRO A 111 2.79 5.21 5.31
CA PRO A 111 2.65 6.67 5.39
C PRO A 111 3.33 7.36 4.22
N ALA A 112 2.63 8.32 3.59
CA ALA A 112 3.06 8.95 2.36
C ALA A 112 2.70 10.43 2.29
N ALA A 113 3.46 11.18 1.50
CA ALA A 113 3.12 12.52 1.07
C ALA A 113 2.40 12.44 -0.29
N ARG A 114 1.20 13.02 -0.39
CA ARG A 114 0.40 13.06 -1.60
C ARG A 114 0.25 14.49 -2.09
N PHE A 115 0.61 14.72 -3.34
CA PHE A 115 0.45 15.98 -4.05
C PHE A 115 -0.76 15.90 -4.96
N ASN A 116 -1.80 16.68 -4.67
CA ASN A 116 -3.00 16.76 -5.49
C ASN A 116 -2.93 18.00 -6.38
N LEU A 117 -3.25 17.84 -7.66
CA LEU A 117 -3.41 18.94 -8.60
C LEU A 117 -4.89 19.32 -8.70
N PHE A 118 -5.17 20.60 -8.91
CA PHE A 118 -6.52 21.14 -9.05
C PHE A 118 -7.44 20.78 -7.87
N SER A 119 -6.88 20.82 -6.65
CA SER A 119 -7.58 20.52 -5.42
C SER A 119 -8.75 21.49 -5.24
N GLY A 120 -9.97 20.94 -5.12
CA GLY A 120 -11.20 21.74 -5.06
C GLY A 120 -11.96 21.90 -6.38
N GLN A 121 -11.40 21.42 -7.50
CA GLN A 121 -12.11 21.26 -8.79
C GLN A 121 -12.80 19.90 -8.87
N GLY A 122 -13.63 19.69 -9.93
CA GLY A 122 -14.36 18.44 -10.12
C GLY A 122 -13.49 17.22 -10.37
N VAL A 123 -12.26 17.42 -10.90
CA VAL A 123 -11.28 16.37 -11.16
C VAL A 123 -9.94 16.79 -10.59
N SER A 124 -9.33 15.92 -9.79
CA SER A 124 -8.06 16.17 -9.10
C SER A 124 -7.11 14.98 -9.29
N PRO A 125 -6.19 15.03 -10.26
CA PRO A 125 -5.10 14.08 -10.35
C PRO A 125 -4.14 14.25 -9.18
N TRP A 126 -3.49 13.15 -8.79
CA TRP A 126 -2.52 13.19 -7.70
C TRP A 126 -1.38 12.19 -7.89
N VAL A 127 -0.28 12.46 -7.23
CA VAL A 127 0.86 11.55 -7.08
C VAL A 127 1.22 11.43 -5.61
N SER A 128 1.71 10.27 -5.18
CA SER A 128 2.16 10.08 -3.80
C SER A 128 3.48 9.31 -3.74
N VAL A 129 4.23 9.56 -2.67
CA VAL A 129 5.46 8.86 -2.36
C VAL A 129 5.58 8.68 -0.86
N GLY A 130 5.99 7.49 -0.44
CA GLY A 130 6.07 7.17 0.98
C GLY A 130 6.88 5.92 1.27
N GLY A 131 6.84 5.51 2.52
CA GLY A 131 7.50 4.30 2.96
C GLY A 131 6.93 3.81 4.28
N GLY A 132 7.08 2.54 4.53
CA GLY A 132 6.52 1.91 5.72
C GLY A 132 6.90 0.45 5.82
N PHE A 133 5.93 -0.37 6.19
CA PHE A 133 6.12 -1.79 6.44
C PHE A 133 5.17 -2.64 5.61
N GLY A 134 5.68 -3.79 5.17
CA GLY A 134 4.90 -4.88 4.62
C GLY A 134 5.06 -6.12 5.48
N HIS A 135 4.00 -6.90 5.58
CA HIS A 135 3.98 -8.18 6.24
C HIS A 135 3.36 -9.21 5.31
N PHE A 136 4.06 -10.31 5.12
CA PHE A 136 3.60 -11.46 4.37
C PHE A 136 3.35 -12.61 5.35
N SER A 137 2.17 -13.22 5.32
CA SER A 137 1.83 -14.36 6.15
C SER A 137 1.32 -15.51 5.31
N ASP A 138 1.62 -16.74 5.75
CA ASP A 138 1.02 -17.92 5.18
C ASP A 138 -0.49 -17.91 5.45
N SER A 139 -1.32 -17.93 4.40
CA SER A 139 -2.78 -17.80 4.52
C SER A 139 -3.48 -19.13 4.81
N SER A 140 -2.73 -20.22 4.86
CA SER A 140 -3.30 -21.57 5.06
C SER A 140 -4.03 -21.73 6.40
N ALA A 141 -4.01 -20.76 7.28
CA ALA A 141 -4.58 -20.92 8.61
C ALA A 141 -5.55 -19.86 9.09
N HIS A 142 -5.46 -18.57 8.82
CA HIS A 142 -6.42 -17.55 9.34
C HIS A 142 -5.98 -16.12 8.98
N LEU A 143 -6.94 -15.22 8.86
CA LEU A 143 -6.78 -13.79 8.54
C LEU A 143 -5.77 -13.01 9.43
N PHE A 144 -5.33 -13.57 10.56
CA PHE A 144 -4.40 -12.93 11.50
C PHE A 144 -3.53 -13.92 12.31
N GLY A 145 -3.30 -15.16 11.86
CA GLY A 145 -2.71 -16.20 12.72
C GLY A 145 -1.67 -17.13 12.10
N GLY A 146 -1.03 -16.80 11.00
CA GLY A 146 0.08 -17.59 10.45
C GLY A 146 1.31 -17.53 11.36
N THR A 147 1.88 -18.68 11.70
CA THR A 147 3.05 -18.79 12.59
C THR A 147 4.38 -18.43 11.93
N ASN A 148 4.41 -18.27 10.60
CA ASN A 148 5.60 -17.95 9.81
C ASN A 148 5.32 -16.73 8.92
N GLY A 149 5.56 -15.54 9.45
CA GLY A 149 5.42 -14.30 8.71
C GLY A 149 6.75 -13.62 8.46
N THR A 150 6.88 -12.93 7.32
CA THR A 150 8.05 -12.11 6.98
C THR A 150 7.64 -10.65 6.98
N SER A 151 8.30 -9.83 7.81
CA SER A 151 8.12 -8.38 7.80
C SER A 151 9.26 -7.70 7.05
N THR A 152 8.96 -6.68 6.26
CA THR A 152 9.93 -5.98 5.44
C THR A 152 9.64 -4.49 5.36
N GLY A 153 10.70 -3.68 5.16
CA GLY A 153 10.54 -2.28 4.80
C GLY A 153 10.03 -2.15 3.36
N VAL A 154 9.12 -1.20 3.16
CA VAL A 154 8.46 -0.93 1.87
C VAL A 154 8.66 0.53 1.48
N PHE A 155 9.02 0.76 0.23
CA PHE A 155 8.89 2.06 -0.43
C PHE A 155 7.62 2.04 -1.29
N GLN A 156 6.85 3.14 -1.28
CA GLN A 156 5.62 3.26 -2.04
C GLN A 156 5.68 4.46 -2.97
N ALA A 157 5.24 4.26 -4.22
CA ALA A 157 4.89 5.32 -5.16
C ALA A 157 3.46 5.10 -5.66
N GLY A 158 2.67 6.16 -5.76
CA GLY A 158 1.27 6.07 -6.18
C GLY A 158 0.88 7.20 -7.11
N VAL A 159 -0.08 6.91 -7.97
CA VAL A 159 -0.74 7.87 -8.86
C VAL A 159 -2.24 7.60 -8.87
N GLY A 160 -3.04 8.64 -9.04
CA GLY A 160 -4.48 8.45 -9.13
C GLY A 160 -5.22 9.72 -9.54
N VAL A 161 -6.52 9.58 -9.62
CA VAL A 161 -7.43 10.67 -9.95
C VAL A 161 -8.69 10.56 -9.08
N ASP A 162 -9.08 11.68 -8.50
CA ASP A 162 -10.33 11.86 -7.77
C ASP A 162 -11.31 12.64 -8.64
N VAL A 163 -12.52 12.12 -8.79
CA VAL A 163 -13.62 12.77 -9.50
C VAL A 163 -14.74 13.04 -8.51
N ARG A 164 -15.03 14.32 -8.24
CA ARG A 164 -16.10 14.70 -7.32
C ARG A 164 -17.47 14.36 -7.93
N ILE A 165 -18.28 13.60 -7.19
CA ILE A 165 -19.61 13.18 -7.63
C ILE A 165 -20.67 14.10 -7.04
N PHE A 166 -20.76 14.16 -5.70
CA PHE A 166 -21.74 14.99 -5.00
C PHE A 166 -21.27 15.32 -3.58
N GLY A 167 -21.52 16.54 -3.14
CA GLY A 167 -21.27 16.98 -1.77
C GLY A 167 -19.84 16.69 -1.29
N ARG A 168 -19.71 15.74 -0.39
CA ARG A 168 -18.46 15.32 0.26
C ARG A 168 -17.89 14.03 -0.30
N PHE A 169 -18.42 13.51 -1.42
CA PHE A 169 -18.01 12.23 -1.99
C PHE A 169 -17.33 12.39 -3.34
N SER A 170 -16.26 11.65 -3.54
CA SER A 170 -15.54 11.51 -4.82
C SER A 170 -15.37 10.04 -5.16
N LEU A 171 -15.30 9.74 -6.46
CA LEU A 171 -14.76 8.47 -6.96
C LEU A 171 -13.26 8.63 -7.09
N ARG A 172 -12.53 7.59 -6.73
CA ARG A 172 -11.08 7.49 -6.89
C ARG A 172 -10.74 6.31 -7.78
N GLY A 173 -9.85 6.54 -8.74
CA GLY A 173 -9.10 5.50 -9.42
C GLY A 173 -7.63 5.68 -9.12
N GLU A 174 -6.92 4.59 -8.77
CA GLU A 174 -5.51 4.70 -8.41
C GLU A 174 -4.68 3.49 -8.80
N GLY A 175 -3.36 3.72 -8.91
CA GLY A 175 -2.35 2.68 -8.98
C GLY A 175 -1.23 3.00 -7.99
N ARG A 176 -0.77 1.98 -7.26
CA ARG A 176 0.33 2.08 -6.30
C ARG A 176 1.33 0.96 -6.55
N ASP A 177 2.61 1.27 -6.46
CA ASP A 177 3.69 0.30 -6.46
C ASP A 177 4.31 0.24 -5.06
N PHE A 178 4.26 -0.95 -4.45
CA PHE A 178 4.90 -1.25 -3.18
C PHE A 178 6.17 -2.05 -3.44
N TRP A 179 7.31 -1.37 -3.41
CA TRP A 179 8.62 -2.00 -3.55
C TRP A 179 9.07 -2.55 -2.20
N SER A 180 8.90 -3.83 -2.01
CA SER A 180 9.13 -4.56 -0.75
C SER A 180 10.30 -5.54 -0.85
N GLY A 181 10.68 -6.13 0.28
CA GLY A 181 11.47 -7.38 0.29
C GLY A 181 10.64 -8.54 -0.24
N VAL A 182 11.32 -9.61 -0.59
CA VAL A 182 10.68 -10.86 -1.07
C VAL A 182 10.19 -11.66 0.14
N PRO A 183 8.96 -12.22 0.11
CA PRO A 183 8.49 -13.10 1.17
C PRO A 183 9.38 -14.34 1.26
N GLN A 184 9.73 -14.74 2.49
CA GLN A 184 10.52 -15.95 2.74
C GLN A 184 9.61 -17.18 2.75
N LEU A 185 9.26 -17.66 1.57
CA LEU A 185 8.41 -18.86 1.38
C LEU A 185 9.23 -20.17 1.36
N GLY A 186 10.44 -20.17 1.94
CA GLY A 186 11.33 -21.34 1.90
C GLY A 186 11.98 -21.62 0.54
N LEU A 187 11.72 -20.78 -0.46
CA LEU A 187 12.27 -20.88 -1.82
C LEU A 187 13.32 -19.78 -2.03
N LYS A 188 14.47 -20.17 -2.60
CA LYS A 188 15.52 -19.18 -2.96
C LYS A 188 15.25 -18.66 -4.36
N THR A 189 14.74 -17.44 -4.47
CA THR A 189 14.48 -16.79 -5.76
C THR A 189 15.65 -15.95 -6.25
N GLY A 190 16.69 -15.76 -5.42
CA GLY A 190 17.84 -14.93 -5.76
C GLY A 190 17.58 -13.42 -5.82
N LYS A 191 16.34 -12.99 -5.68
CA LYS A 191 15.95 -11.58 -5.59
C LYS A 191 15.80 -11.16 -4.13
N SER A 192 16.22 -9.93 -3.81
CA SER A 192 16.06 -9.35 -2.46
C SER A 192 14.86 -8.42 -2.38
N ARG A 193 14.31 -8.00 -3.52
CA ARG A 193 13.20 -7.06 -3.62
C ARG A 193 12.21 -7.43 -4.74
N GLN A 194 10.94 -7.03 -4.53
CA GLN A 194 9.87 -7.23 -5.52
C GLN A 194 8.96 -6.01 -5.60
N HIS A 195 8.30 -5.87 -6.74
CA HIS A 195 7.24 -4.90 -6.98
C HIS A 195 5.89 -5.56 -6.77
N ASN A 196 5.03 -4.92 -6.00
CA ASN A 196 3.65 -5.31 -5.80
C ASN A 196 2.78 -4.15 -6.30
N ILE A 197 2.30 -4.25 -7.52
CA ILE A 197 1.55 -3.18 -8.17
C ILE A 197 0.07 -3.38 -7.87
N PHE A 198 -0.50 -2.50 -7.06
CA PHE A 198 -1.92 -2.41 -6.80
C PHE A 198 -2.59 -1.47 -7.81
N ALA A 199 -3.74 -1.87 -8.35
CA ALA A 199 -4.60 -1.02 -9.17
C ALA A 199 -6.05 -1.20 -8.72
N GLY A 200 -6.74 -0.10 -8.44
CA GLY A 200 -8.09 -0.16 -7.89
C GLY A 200 -8.92 1.10 -8.08
N GLY A 201 -10.19 0.97 -7.67
CA GLY A 201 -11.13 2.08 -7.66
C GLY A 201 -12.06 2.01 -6.44
N GLY A 202 -12.56 3.17 -6.03
CA GLY A 202 -13.41 3.25 -4.85
C GLY A 202 -13.96 4.64 -4.56
N ILE A 203 -14.35 4.84 -3.31
CA ILE A 203 -15.04 6.05 -2.84
C ILE A 203 -14.17 6.77 -1.82
N VAL A 204 -14.13 8.09 -1.92
CA VAL A 204 -13.49 9.00 -0.97
C VAL A 204 -14.56 9.85 -0.30
N TRP A 205 -14.53 9.91 1.01
CA TRP A 205 -15.34 10.77 1.85
C TRP A 205 -14.48 11.89 2.43
N HIS A 206 -14.86 13.15 2.17
CA HIS A 206 -14.19 14.36 2.66
C HIS A 206 -14.95 14.95 3.86
N PHE A 207 -14.25 15.23 4.98
CA PHE A 207 -14.86 15.75 6.21
C PHE A 207 -13.95 16.71 6.98
#